data_69c64d102cd4abef44f36bdce8a5858b
#
_entry.id   69c64d102cd4abef44f36bdce8a5858b
#
_cell.length_a   1.000
_cell.length_b   1.000
_cell.length_c   1.000
_cell.angle_alpha   90.00
_cell.angle_beta   90.00
_cell.angle_gamma   90.00
#
_symmetry.space_group_name_H-M   'P 1'
#
loop_
_entity.id
_entity.type
_entity.pdbx_description
1 polymer ?
#
loop_
_entity_poly.entity_id
_entity_poly.type
_entity_poly.pdbx_seq_one_letter_code
_entity_poly.pdbx_strand_id
1 'polypeptide(L)'
;MDNRPIGFLDSGVGGLTVARELMRQLPHEEIVYIGDSARAPYGPRPAEQIREYTWQLVNFLLTKNVKMIVFACNTATAVAWEEVKEKLDIPVLGVILPGASAAIKATQTGKVGVLGTAMTIQSDIYREKIQALSPETQVDSLACPRFAPLVESNSHQSSLAKKVVYETLRPLVGKVDTLVLGCTHYPLLRPIIQNAMGKDVKLIDSGAECARDISVLLNYFQINRSRTEKDIQHRFYTTASPAAFKEIAESWMGIDIQVEHVEL
;
A
#
# COMPACT_ATOMS: atom_id res chain seq x y z
N MET A 1 -16.50 -9.96 18.93
CA MET A 1 -15.73 -8.72 19.09
C MET A 1 -14.31 -9.09 19.49
N ASP A 2 -13.32 -8.40 18.94
CA ASP A 2 -11.90 -8.69 19.18
C ASP A 2 -11.13 -7.36 19.28
N ASN A 3 -10.62 -7.05 20.47
CA ASN A 3 -9.94 -5.78 20.74
C ASN A 3 -8.44 -5.79 20.39
N ARG A 4 -7.94 -6.91 19.89
CA ARG A 4 -6.57 -6.96 19.36
C ARG A 4 -6.39 -5.99 18.19
N PRO A 5 -5.20 -5.42 17.99
CA PRO A 5 -4.94 -4.47 16.91
C PRO A 5 -4.89 -5.16 15.54
N ILE A 6 -4.97 -4.34 14.49
CA ILE A 6 -4.68 -4.72 13.11
C ILE A 6 -3.20 -4.44 12.85
N GLY A 7 -2.45 -5.45 12.40
CA GLY A 7 -1.04 -5.31 12.03
C GLY A 7 -0.89 -4.81 10.60
N PHE A 8 -0.06 -3.78 10.40
CA PHE A 8 0.34 -3.28 9.09
C PHE A 8 1.81 -3.47 8.86
N LEU A 9 2.20 -3.98 7.72
CA LEU A 9 3.59 -4.06 7.29
C LEU A 9 3.82 -3.31 5.97
N ASP A 10 4.97 -2.66 5.91
CA ASP A 10 5.44 -1.97 4.70
C ASP A 10 6.97 -2.00 4.62
N SER A 11 7.52 -1.79 3.44
CA SER A 11 8.98 -1.67 3.25
C SER A 11 9.59 -0.41 3.87
N GLY A 12 8.76 0.51 4.38
CA GLY A 12 9.21 1.76 4.98
C GLY A 12 8.08 2.64 5.46
N VAL A 13 8.07 3.89 5.03
CA VAL A 13 7.08 4.92 5.42
C VAL A 13 5.86 4.95 4.50
N GLY A 14 5.95 4.36 3.31
CA GLY A 14 4.91 4.47 2.28
C GLY A 14 3.55 3.98 2.73
N GLY A 15 3.51 2.87 3.44
CA GLY A 15 2.30 2.25 3.95
C GLY A 15 1.50 3.10 4.96
N LEU A 16 2.08 4.20 5.45
CA LEU A 16 1.34 5.18 6.25
C LEU A 16 0.16 5.80 5.49
N THR A 17 0.22 5.87 4.17
CA THR A 17 -0.92 6.32 3.35
C THR A 17 -2.12 5.37 3.49
N VAL A 18 -1.86 4.06 3.55
CA VAL A 18 -2.88 3.02 3.77
C VAL A 18 -3.39 3.06 5.22
N ALA A 19 -2.48 3.16 6.20
CA ALA A 19 -2.81 3.25 7.61
C ALA A 19 -3.69 4.46 7.90
N ARG A 20 -3.37 5.64 7.35
CA ARG A 20 -4.18 6.85 7.46
C ARG A 20 -5.61 6.65 6.96
N GLU A 21 -5.77 5.98 5.81
CA GLU A 21 -7.11 5.69 5.28
C GLU A 21 -7.89 4.75 6.20
N LEU A 22 -7.24 3.75 6.81
CA LEU A 22 -7.90 2.91 7.80
C LEU A 22 -8.32 3.71 9.03
N MET A 23 -7.43 4.49 9.62
CA MET A 23 -7.72 5.32 10.80
C MET A 23 -8.89 6.28 10.55
N ARG A 24 -8.98 6.83 9.33
CA ARG A 24 -10.09 7.71 8.92
C ARG A 24 -11.41 6.96 8.75
N GLN A 25 -11.40 5.76 8.15
CA GLN A 25 -12.61 4.99 7.84
C GLN A 25 -13.08 4.13 9.01
N LEU A 26 -12.17 3.63 9.83
CA LEU A 26 -12.41 2.74 10.97
C LEU A 26 -11.76 3.30 12.25
N PRO A 27 -12.22 4.45 12.76
CA PRO A 27 -11.57 5.18 13.86
C PRO A 27 -11.60 4.44 15.20
N HIS A 28 -12.32 3.34 15.30
CA HIS A 28 -12.37 2.51 16.51
C HIS A 28 -11.36 1.34 16.47
N GLU A 29 -10.71 1.11 15.34
CA GLU A 29 -9.71 0.05 15.22
C GLU A 29 -8.32 0.53 15.60
N GLU A 30 -7.61 -0.26 16.38
CA GLU A 30 -6.23 0.00 16.77
C GLU A 30 -5.26 -0.58 15.73
N ILE A 31 -4.17 0.13 15.45
CA ILE A 31 -3.15 -0.26 14.48
C ILE A 31 -1.82 -0.51 15.19
N VAL A 32 -1.14 -1.58 14.78
CA VAL A 32 0.29 -1.78 14.95
C VAL A 32 0.95 -1.75 13.58
N TYR A 33 1.74 -0.72 13.33
CA TYR A 33 2.44 -0.52 12.07
C TYR A 33 3.94 -0.85 12.22
N ILE A 34 4.51 -1.57 11.26
CA ILE A 34 5.96 -1.77 11.14
C ILE A 34 6.45 -1.39 9.74
N GLY A 35 7.39 -0.46 9.66
CA GLY A 35 8.06 -0.05 8.43
C GLY A 35 9.52 -0.47 8.42
N ASP A 36 9.92 -1.25 7.41
CA ASP A 36 11.30 -1.75 7.26
C ASP A 36 12.21 -0.73 6.57
N SER A 37 12.30 0.46 7.15
CA SER A 37 13.00 1.60 6.54
C SER A 37 14.49 1.40 6.39
N ALA A 38 15.12 0.57 7.22
CA ALA A 38 16.56 0.26 7.12
C ALA A 38 16.90 -0.53 5.85
N ARG A 39 15.94 -1.31 5.32
CA ARG A 39 16.13 -2.15 4.14
C ARG A 39 15.33 -1.66 2.93
N ALA A 40 14.67 -0.51 3.06
CA ALA A 40 13.98 0.16 1.94
C ALA A 40 14.98 0.61 0.85
N PRO A 41 14.53 0.71 -0.42
CA PRO A 41 13.26 0.25 -0.96
C PRO A 41 13.28 -1.24 -1.32
N TYR A 42 12.11 -1.91 -1.29
CA TYR A 42 11.98 -3.31 -1.74
C TYR A 42 11.92 -3.47 -3.26
N GLY A 43 11.47 -2.44 -3.98
CA GLY A 43 11.21 -2.51 -5.41
C GLY A 43 12.34 -3.03 -6.31
N PRO A 44 13.63 -2.72 -6.08
CA PRO A 44 14.75 -3.24 -6.86
C PRO A 44 15.36 -4.54 -6.31
N ARG A 45 14.85 -5.09 -5.20
CA ARG A 45 15.44 -6.27 -4.54
C ARG A 45 14.99 -7.58 -5.18
N PRO A 46 15.79 -8.66 -5.08
CA PRO A 46 15.38 -10.01 -5.46
C PRO A 46 14.18 -10.49 -4.65
N ALA A 47 13.30 -11.28 -5.28
CA ALA A 47 12.08 -11.78 -4.65
C ALA A 47 12.34 -12.60 -3.36
N GLU A 48 13.39 -13.43 -3.36
CA GLU A 48 13.77 -14.21 -2.16
C GLU A 48 14.10 -13.32 -0.96
N GLN A 49 14.83 -12.24 -1.19
CA GLN A 49 15.19 -11.28 -0.14
C GLN A 49 13.96 -10.54 0.39
N ILE A 50 13.04 -10.14 -0.51
CA ILE A 50 11.77 -9.50 -0.14
C ILE A 50 10.92 -10.47 0.69
N ARG A 51 10.87 -11.74 0.31
CA ARG A 51 10.14 -12.79 1.05
C ARG A 51 10.69 -12.96 2.46
N GLU A 52 12.00 -13.09 2.60
CA GLU A 52 12.67 -13.20 3.89
C GLU A 52 12.35 -12.01 4.81
N TYR A 53 12.52 -10.80 4.31
CA TYR A 53 12.22 -9.57 5.07
C TYR A 53 10.75 -9.48 5.45
N THR A 54 9.86 -9.82 4.52
CA THR A 54 8.42 -9.82 4.80
C THR A 54 8.06 -10.79 5.91
N TRP A 55 8.65 -11.98 5.96
CA TRP A 55 8.42 -12.92 7.05
C TRP A 55 8.92 -12.42 8.39
N GLN A 56 10.03 -11.68 8.43
CA GLN A 56 10.51 -11.05 9.67
C GLN A 56 9.50 -10.00 10.17
N LEU A 57 8.94 -9.18 9.27
CA LEU A 57 7.88 -8.23 9.62
C LEU A 57 6.60 -8.94 10.11
N VAL A 58 6.19 -10.01 9.44
CA VAL A 58 5.04 -10.83 9.85
C VAL A 58 5.26 -11.41 11.25
N ASN A 59 6.41 -12.03 11.49
CA ASN A 59 6.75 -12.60 12.79
C ASN A 59 6.75 -11.54 13.90
N PHE A 60 7.29 -10.35 13.62
CA PHE A 60 7.20 -9.22 14.55
C PHE A 60 5.74 -8.86 14.89
N LEU A 61 4.87 -8.72 13.88
CA LEU A 61 3.46 -8.42 14.12
C LEU A 61 2.74 -9.50 14.92
N LEU A 62 3.08 -10.77 14.70
CA LEU A 62 2.53 -11.88 15.51
C LEU A 62 2.91 -11.76 16.99
N THR A 63 4.13 -11.28 17.32
CA THR A 63 4.50 -10.99 18.73
C THR A 63 3.65 -9.89 19.37
N LYS A 64 3.02 -9.03 18.55
CA LYS A 64 2.12 -7.96 19.03
C LYS A 64 0.67 -8.41 19.19
N ASN A 65 0.41 -9.72 19.00
CA ASN A 65 -0.92 -10.33 19.16
C ASN A 65 -1.99 -9.65 18.27
N VAL A 66 -1.68 -9.43 16.99
CA VAL A 66 -2.62 -8.81 16.04
C VAL A 66 -3.73 -9.78 15.62
N LYS A 67 -4.93 -9.26 15.34
CA LYS A 67 -6.09 -10.06 14.88
C LYS A 67 -6.16 -10.24 13.38
N MET A 68 -5.42 -9.42 12.62
CA MET A 68 -5.34 -9.41 11.17
C MET A 68 -4.01 -8.80 10.76
N ILE A 69 -3.46 -9.22 9.62
CA ILE A 69 -2.28 -8.59 9.01
C ILE A 69 -2.65 -7.97 7.67
N VAL A 70 -2.20 -6.73 7.46
CA VAL A 70 -2.37 -5.98 6.23
C VAL A 70 -1.00 -5.70 5.60
N PHE A 71 -0.81 -6.19 4.39
CA PHE A 71 0.33 -5.86 3.54
C PHE A 71 0.05 -4.53 2.85
N ALA A 72 0.54 -3.44 3.41
CA ALA A 72 0.41 -2.12 2.81
C ALA A 72 1.33 -1.97 1.59
N CYS A 73 2.50 -2.62 1.59
CA CYS A 73 3.46 -2.60 0.49
C CYS A 73 2.99 -3.44 -0.70
N ASN A 74 2.85 -2.83 -1.88
CA ASN A 74 2.52 -3.56 -3.11
C ASN A 74 3.61 -4.57 -3.48
N THR A 75 4.88 -4.22 -3.32
CA THR A 75 6.01 -5.10 -3.64
C THR A 75 6.02 -6.34 -2.72
N ALA A 76 5.86 -6.16 -1.42
CA ALA A 76 5.75 -7.27 -0.48
C ALA A 76 4.50 -8.13 -0.75
N THR A 77 3.38 -7.50 -1.09
CA THR A 77 2.15 -8.22 -1.48
C THR A 77 2.39 -9.09 -2.71
N ALA A 78 3.04 -8.55 -3.74
CA ALA A 78 3.32 -9.28 -4.98
C ALA A 78 4.18 -10.53 -4.77
N VAL A 79 5.07 -10.51 -3.75
CA VAL A 79 6.08 -11.56 -3.56
C VAL A 79 5.69 -12.59 -2.50
N ALA A 80 5.04 -12.16 -1.41
CA ALA A 80 4.93 -13.00 -0.21
C ALA A 80 3.50 -13.18 0.33
N TRP A 81 2.53 -12.40 -0.15
CA TRP A 81 1.19 -12.38 0.44
C TRP A 81 0.48 -13.74 0.39
N GLU A 82 0.51 -14.43 -0.75
CA GLU A 82 -0.18 -15.73 -0.89
C GLU A 82 0.37 -16.76 0.08
N GLU A 83 1.71 -16.86 0.16
CA GLU A 83 2.38 -17.78 1.07
C GLU A 83 2.04 -17.48 2.54
N VAL A 84 2.06 -16.21 2.93
CA VAL A 84 1.74 -15.81 4.32
C VAL A 84 0.28 -16.08 4.63
N LYS A 85 -0.63 -15.77 3.71
CA LYS A 85 -2.06 -16.04 3.86
C LYS A 85 -2.37 -17.53 4.05
N GLU A 86 -1.66 -18.41 3.35
CA GLU A 86 -1.85 -19.86 3.47
C GLU A 86 -1.33 -20.43 4.79
N LYS A 87 -0.32 -19.80 5.38
CA LYS A 87 0.35 -20.30 6.60
C LYS A 87 -0.21 -19.76 7.90
N LEU A 88 -1.02 -18.69 7.86
CA LEU A 88 -1.56 -18.06 9.08
C LEU A 88 -3.04 -18.33 9.27
N ASP A 89 -3.43 -18.59 10.51
CA ASP A 89 -4.83 -18.79 10.92
C ASP A 89 -5.62 -17.48 11.08
N ILE A 90 -4.94 -16.32 11.06
CA ILE A 90 -5.58 -15.01 11.11
C ILE A 90 -5.76 -14.46 9.69
N PRO A 91 -6.77 -13.60 9.44
CA PRO A 91 -6.95 -12.96 8.15
C PRO A 91 -5.72 -12.15 7.69
N VAL A 92 -5.31 -12.35 6.42
CA VAL A 92 -4.22 -11.61 5.79
C VAL A 92 -4.73 -10.94 4.52
N LEU A 93 -4.67 -9.62 4.47
CA LEU A 93 -5.08 -8.82 3.32
C LEU A 93 -3.87 -8.12 2.69
N GLY A 94 -3.82 -8.11 1.36
CA GLY A 94 -2.84 -7.33 0.58
C GLY A 94 -3.52 -6.28 -0.29
N VAL A 95 -2.84 -5.16 -0.54
CA VAL A 95 -3.40 -4.01 -1.28
C VAL A 95 -3.69 -4.26 -2.76
N ILE A 96 -3.15 -5.33 -3.36
CA ILE A 96 -3.25 -5.57 -4.81
C ILE A 96 -4.67 -5.95 -5.23
N LEU A 97 -5.30 -6.90 -4.56
CA LEU A 97 -6.65 -7.37 -4.93
C LEU A 97 -7.72 -6.28 -4.79
N PRO A 98 -7.75 -5.48 -3.70
CA PRO A 98 -8.64 -4.31 -3.61
C PRO A 98 -8.43 -3.33 -4.76
N GLY A 99 -7.19 -3.00 -5.10
CA GLY A 99 -6.85 -2.12 -6.21
C GLY A 99 -7.29 -2.66 -7.57
N ALA A 100 -7.08 -3.95 -7.83
CA ALA A 100 -7.51 -4.63 -9.05
C ALA A 100 -9.05 -4.63 -9.18
N SER A 101 -9.76 -4.97 -8.12
CA SER A 101 -11.23 -4.98 -8.08
C SER A 101 -11.82 -3.59 -8.32
N ALA A 102 -11.22 -2.56 -7.71
CA ALA A 102 -11.66 -1.18 -7.92
C ALA A 102 -11.40 -0.69 -9.35
N ALA A 103 -10.28 -1.09 -9.96
CA ALA A 103 -9.98 -0.74 -11.34
C ALA A 103 -11.02 -1.30 -12.33
N ILE A 104 -11.44 -2.56 -12.13
CA ILE A 104 -12.47 -3.19 -12.96
C ILE A 104 -13.81 -2.47 -12.80
N LYS A 105 -14.18 -2.09 -11.59
CA LYS A 105 -15.43 -1.35 -11.34
C LYS A 105 -15.42 0.07 -11.93
N ALA A 106 -14.23 0.66 -12.08
CA ALA A 106 -14.08 2.04 -12.54
C ALA A 106 -13.93 2.16 -14.05
N THR A 107 -13.31 1.18 -14.71
CA THR A 107 -13.07 1.24 -16.16
C THR A 107 -14.38 1.15 -16.94
N GLN A 108 -14.48 1.94 -18.01
CA GLN A 108 -15.61 1.92 -18.95
C GLN A 108 -15.24 1.28 -20.28
N THR A 109 -13.95 1.31 -20.63
CA THR A 109 -13.43 0.80 -21.90
C THR A 109 -12.69 -0.52 -21.79
N GLY A 110 -12.53 -1.05 -20.57
CA GLY A 110 -11.71 -2.23 -20.31
C GLY A 110 -10.19 -2.00 -20.49
N LYS A 111 -9.72 -0.74 -20.48
CA LYS A 111 -8.32 -0.38 -20.65
C LYS A 111 -7.74 0.18 -19.36
N VAL A 112 -7.03 -0.62 -18.63
CA VAL A 112 -6.48 -0.30 -17.31
C VAL A 112 -4.97 -0.17 -17.37
N GLY A 113 -4.44 0.95 -16.87
CA GLY A 113 -3.01 1.12 -16.60
C GLY A 113 -2.66 0.73 -15.18
N VAL A 114 -1.45 0.22 -14.97
CA VAL A 114 -0.92 -0.08 -13.63
C VAL A 114 0.46 0.56 -13.49
N LEU A 115 0.62 1.45 -12.52
CA LEU A 115 1.92 1.97 -12.11
C LEU A 115 2.44 1.17 -10.92
N GLY A 116 3.71 0.82 -10.92
CA GLY A 116 4.31 0.09 -9.81
C GLY A 116 5.83 0.21 -9.74
N THR A 117 6.42 -0.39 -8.72
CA THR A 117 7.87 -0.60 -8.65
C THR A 117 8.29 -1.64 -9.70
N ALA A 118 9.59 -1.75 -9.97
CA ALA A 118 10.10 -2.73 -10.92
C ALA A 118 9.65 -4.16 -10.58
N MET A 119 9.78 -4.58 -9.31
CA MET A 119 9.37 -5.91 -8.86
C MET A 119 7.86 -6.13 -8.97
N THR A 120 7.04 -5.15 -8.59
CA THR A 120 5.58 -5.25 -8.70
C THR A 120 5.13 -5.44 -10.16
N ILE A 121 5.76 -4.71 -11.09
CA ILE A 121 5.43 -4.83 -12.51
C ILE A 121 5.99 -6.14 -13.10
N GLN A 122 7.20 -6.53 -12.74
CA GLN A 122 7.82 -7.77 -13.21
C GLN A 122 7.05 -9.02 -12.74
N SER A 123 6.43 -8.99 -11.56
CA SER A 123 5.61 -10.10 -11.06
C SER A 123 4.32 -10.33 -11.87
N ASP A 124 3.89 -9.33 -12.62
CA ASP A 124 2.65 -9.27 -13.41
C ASP A 124 1.35 -9.53 -12.61
N ILE A 125 1.42 -9.53 -11.28
CA ILE A 125 0.33 -9.91 -10.36
C ILE A 125 -0.93 -9.04 -10.54
N TYR A 126 -0.79 -7.74 -10.84
CA TYR A 126 -1.95 -6.89 -11.11
C TYR A 126 -2.70 -7.34 -12.36
N ARG A 127 -1.99 -7.65 -13.44
CA ARG A 127 -2.60 -8.19 -14.67
C ARG A 127 -3.32 -9.50 -14.37
N GLU A 128 -2.65 -10.43 -13.68
CA GLU A 128 -3.22 -11.71 -13.27
C GLU A 128 -4.52 -11.51 -12.48
N LYS A 129 -4.53 -10.68 -11.44
CA LYS A 129 -5.73 -10.46 -10.61
C LYS A 129 -6.84 -9.71 -11.35
N ILE A 130 -6.50 -8.75 -12.21
CA ILE A 130 -7.48 -8.03 -13.05
C ILE A 130 -8.11 -9.00 -14.04
N GLN A 131 -7.32 -9.79 -14.77
CA GLN A 131 -7.84 -10.71 -15.79
C GLN A 131 -8.54 -11.93 -15.19
N ALA A 132 -8.19 -12.36 -13.98
CA ALA A 132 -8.96 -13.37 -13.26
C ALA A 132 -10.39 -12.91 -12.94
N LEU A 133 -10.60 -11.61 -12.74
CA LEU A 133 -11.93 -11.02 -12.48
C LEU A 133 -12.65 -10.58 -13.78
N SER A 134 -11.89 -10.15 -14.78
CA SER A 134 -12.40 -9.68 -16.08
C SER A 134 -11.41 -10.03 -17.19
N PRO A 135 -11.56 -11.21 -17.83
CA PRO A 135 -10.59 -11.73 -18.82
C PRO A 135 -10.33 -10.83 -20.02
N GLU A 136 -11.34 -10.05 -20.44
CA GLU A 136 -11.22 -9.14 -21.60
C GLU A 136 -10.50 -7.84 -21.26
N THR A 137 -10.22 -7.53 -19.99
CA THR A 137 -9.59 -6.27 -19.60
C THR A 137 -8.15 -6.23 -20.11
N GLN A 138 -7.83 -5.19 -20.86
CA GLN A 138 -6.47 -4.89 -21.30
C GLN A 138 -5.71 -4.19 -20.17
N VAL A 139 -4.52 -4.70 -19.85
CA VAL A 139 -3.70 -4.14 -18.78
C VAL A 139 -2.35 -3.68 -19.32
N ASP A 140 -2.09 -2.40 -19.21
CA ASP A 140 -0.82 -1.77 -19.56
C ASP A 140 -0.04 -1.44 -18.28
N SER A 141 0.97 -2.24 -17.96
CA SER A 141 1.79 -2.10 -16.75
C SER A 141 3.05 -1.27 -17.02
N LEU A 142 3.36 -0.33 -16.10
CA LEU A 142 4.51 0.57 -16.24
C LEU A 142 5.29 0.67 -14.93
N ALA A 143 6.56 0.32 -14.97
CA ALA A 143 7.47 0.52 -13.84
C ALA A 143 7.88 1.99 -13.71
N CYS A 144 7.77 2.52 -12.48
CA CYS A 144 8.06 3.92 -12.16
C CYS A 144 9.13 4.03 -11.05
N PRO A 145 10.38 3.60 -11.29
CA PRO A 145 11.40 3.47 -10.24
C PRO A 145 11.80 4.82 -9.60
N ARG A 146 11.55 5.93 -10.28
CA ARG A 146 11.89 7.28 -9.81
C ARG A 146 10.81 7.91 -8.92
N PHE A 147 9.59 7.36 -8.86
CA PHE A 147 8.47 8.01 -8.16
C PHE A 147 8.61 7.93 -6.64
N ALA A 148 8.92 6.77 -6.08
CA ALA A 148 9.10 6.62 -4.63
C ALA A 148 10.25 7.51 -4.10
N PRO A 149 11.45 7.55 -4.70
CA PRO A 149 12.52 8.47 -4.28
C PRO A 149 12.13 9.96 -4.32
N LEU A 150 11.32 10.39 -5.29
CA LEU A 150 10.81 11.76 -5.34
C LEU A 150 9.90 12.10 -4.16
N VAL A 151 9.11 11.14 -3.72
CA VAL A 151 8.22 11.31 -2.56
C VAL A 151 9.02 11.31 -1.26
N GLU A 152 9.91 10.36 -1.08
CA GLU A 152 10.75 10.23 0.13
C GLU A 152 11.69 11.42 0.34
N SER A 153 12.19 12.01 -0.74
CA SER A 153 13.00 13.25 -0.67
C SER A 153 12.18 14.53 -0.49
N ASN A 154 10.86 14.41 -0.22
CA ASN A 154 9.92 15.54 -0.13
C ASN A 154 9.92 16.45 -1.37
N SER A 155 10.31 15.91 -2.52
CA SER A 155 10.40 16.63 -3.80
C SER A 155 9.17 16.45 -4.69
N HIS A 156 8.13 15.82 -4.20
CA HIS A 156 6.95 15.41 -4.96
C HIS A 156 6.11 16.58 -5.53
N GLN A 157 6.29 17.81 -5.05
CA GLN A 157 5.64 19.01 -5.60
C GLN A 157 6.56 19.85 -6.50
N SER A 158 7.80 19.44 -6.70
CA SER A 158 8.81 20.18 -7.44
C SER A 158 8.58 20.16 -8.96
N SER A 159 9.22 21.07 -9.68
CA SER A 159 9.27 21.06 -11.15
C SER A 159 9.95 19.80 -11.69
N LEU A 160 10.91 19.25 -10.95
CA LEU A 160 11.56 17.98 -11.28
C LEU A 160 10.54 16.83 -11.22
N ALA A 161 9.72 16.75 -10.17
CA ALA A 161 8.69 15.74 -10.06
C ALA A 161 7.70 15.80 -11.24
N LYS A 162 7.24 17.01 -11.60
CA LYS A 162 6.39 17.21 -12.78
C LYS A 162 7.04 16.64 -14.02
N LYS A 163 8.29 17.04 -14.31
CA LYS A 163 9.02 16.54 -15.48
C LYS A 163 9.14 15.02 -15.49
N VAL A 164 9.58 14.43 -14.38
CA VAL A 164 9.75 12.96 -14.25
C VAL A 164 8.44 12.23 -14.47
N VAL A 165 7.34 12.71 -13.87
CA VAL A 165 6.02 12.06 -14.01
C VAL A 165 5.53 12.15 -15.45
N TYR A 166 5.58 13.31 -16.08
CA TYR A 166 5.14 13.49 -17.47
C TYR A 166 5.95 12.64 -18.46
N GLU A 167 7.28 12.60 -18.33
CA GLU A 167 8.14 11.76 -19.17
C GLU A 167 7.83 10.27 -18.98
N THR A 168 7.67 9.83 -17.74
CA THR A 168 7.42 8.42 -17.40
C THR A 168 6.06 7.97 -17.90
N LEU A 169 5.00 8.78 -17.74
CA LEU A 169 3.64 8.38 -18.09
C LEU A 169 3.29 8.51 -19.57
N ARG A 170 4.14 9.14 -20.36
CA ARG A 170 3.92 9.35 -21.80
C ARG A 170 3.44 8.11 -22.55
N PRO A 171 3.96 6.87 -22.29
CA PRO A 171 3.49 5.67 -22.97
C PRO A 171 2.04 5.31 -22.72
N LEU A 172 1.43 5.77 -21.62
CA LEU A 172 0.06 5.43 -21.21
C LEU A 172 -0.97 6.51 -21.57
N VAL A 173 -0.51 7.74 -21.86
CA VAL A 173 -1.41 8.86 -22.16
C VAL A 173 -2.30 8.53 -23.37
N GLY A 174 -3.63 8.69 -23.20
CA GLY A 174 -4.64 8.40 -24.22
C GLY A 174 -4.90 6.91 -24.49
N LYS A 175 -4.24 5.99 -23.77
CA LYS A 175 -4.41 4.54 -23.97
C LYS A 175 -5.30 3.87 -22.92
N VAL A 176 -5.40 4.44 -21.75
CA VAL A 176 -6.13 3.88 -20.61
C VAL A 176 -7.16 4.87 -20.09
N ASP A 177 -8.28 4.37 -19.58
CA ASP A 177 -9.30 5.19 -18.91
C ASP A 177 -9.23 5.09 -17.39
N THR A 178 -8.54 4.11 -16.89
CA THR A 178 -8.35 3.85 -15.45
C THR A 178 -6.88 3.54 -15.19
N LEU A 179 -6.34 4.08 -14.09
CA LEU A 179 -4.92 3.94 -13.73
C LEU A 179 -4.78 3.58 -12.25
N VAL A 180 -4.21 2.42 -11.98
CA VAL A 180 -3.93 1.96 -10.61
C VAL A 180 -2.60 2.54 -10.12
N LEU A 181 -2.65 3.18 -8.95
CA LEU A 181 -1.47 3.63 -8.21
C LEU A 181 -0.95 2.45 -7.37
N GLY A 182 -0.17 1.57 -7.98
CA GLY A 182 0.31 0.31 -7.43
C GLY A 182 1.58 0.45 -6.59
N CYS A 183 1.70 1.54 -5.84
CA CYS A 183 2.73 1.77 -4.82
C CYS A 183 2.20 2.77 -3.79
N THR A 184 2.50 2.54 -2.52
CA THR A 184 2.03 3.35 -1.40
C THR A 184 2.48 4.81 -1.43
N HIS A 185 3.55 5.13 -2.15
CA HIS A 185 4.04 6.49 -2.34
C HIS A 185 3.26 7.28 -3.41
N TYR A 186 2.68 6.61 -4.40
CA TYR A 186 2.12 7.27 -5.58
C TYR A 186 0.87 8.13 -5.32
N PRO A 187 0.05 7.89 -4.28
CA PRO A 187 -1.03 8.80 -3.90
C PRO A 187 -0.56 10.24 -3.63
N LEU A 188 0.68 10.44 -3.16
CA LEU A 188 1.26 11.77 -2.93
C LEU A 188 1.62 12.50 -4.23
N LEU A 189 1.79 11.76 -5.33
CA LEU A 189 1.96 12.30 -6.69
C LEU A 189 0.64 12.44 -7.46
N ARG A 190 -0.49 12.06 -6.86
CA ARG A 190 -1.82 12.06 -7.52
C ARG A 190 -2.12 13.32 -8.32
N PRO A 191 -1.92 14.56 -7.81
CA PRO A 191 -2.22 15.77 -8.58
C PRO A 191 -1.42 15.87 -9.88
N ILE A 192 -0.14 15.49 -9.85
CA ILE A 192 0.74 15.54 -11.03
C ILE A 192 0.39 14.41 -12.00
N ILE A 193 0.15 13.19 -11.48
CA ILE A 193 -0.28 12.04 -12.28
C ILE A 193 -1.61 12.36 -12.98
N GLN A 194 -2.58 12.92 -12.26
CA GLN A 194 -3.87 13.30 -12.84
C GLN A 194 -3.70 14.32 -13.97
N ASN A 195 -2.86 15.34 -13.75
CA ASN A 195 -2.58 16.35 -14.79
C ASN A 195 -1.88 15.75 -16.02
N ALA A 196 -0.97 14.79 -15.83
CA ALA A 196 -0.26 14.13 -16.92
C ALA A 196 -1.17 13.21 -17.73
N MET A 197 -2.07 12.47 -17.07
CA MET A 197 -2.97 11.50 -17.71
C MET A 197 -4.25 12.13 -18.28
N GLY A 198 -4.62 13.32 -17.82
CA GLY A 198 -5.87 13.97 -18.15
C GLY A 198 -6.98 13.71 -17.13
N LYS A 199 -7.96 14.63 -17.08
CA LYS A 199 -9.04 14.65 -16.07
C LYS A 199 -10.00 13.46 -16.17
N ASP A 200 -10.08 12.84 -17.34
CA ASP A 200 -11.03 11.76 -17.61
C ASP A 200 -10.51 10.38 -17.20
N VAL A 201 -9.19 10.27 -16.94
CA VAL A 201 -8.60 9.02 -16.42
C VAL A 201 -8.91 8.87 -14.93
N LYS A 202 -9.49 7.75 -14.55
CA LYS A 202 -9.78 7.42 -13.15
C LYS A 202 -8.53 6.89 -12.44
N LEU A 203 -8.07 7.59 -11.40
CA LEU A 203 -6.96 7.12 -10.57
C LEU A 203 -7.47 6.28 -9.41
N ILE A 204 -7.02 5.03 -9.34
CA ILE A 204 -7.34 4.09 -8.27
C ILE A 204 -6.19 4.06 -7.26
N ASP A 205 -6.51 4.34 -6.01
CA ASP A 205 -5.60 4.22 -4.87
C ASP A 205 -5.84 2.86 -4.21
N SER A 206 -4.90 1.94 -4.36
CA SER A 206 -5.01 0.59 -3.81
C SER A 206 -5.10 0.57 -2.28
N GLY A 207 -4.49 1.57 -1.61
CA GLY A 207 -4.56 1.68 -0.15
C GLY A 207 -5.94 2.10 0.35
N ALA A 208 -6.59 3.07 -0.32
CA ALA A 208 -7.93 3.51 0.04
C ALA A 208 -8.97 2.39 -0.14
N GLU A 209 -8.84 1.60 -1.20
CA GLU A 209 -9.70 0.44 -1.44
C GLU A 209 -9.45 -0.68 -0.42
N CYS A 210 -8.18 -0.87 -0.01
CA CYS A 210 -7.81 -1.83 1.03
C CYS A 210 -8.53 -1.55 2.36
N ALA A 211 -8.67 -0.29 2.77
CA ALA A 211 -9.38 0.06 4.00
C ALA A 211 -10.88 -0.35 3.98
N ARG A 212 -11.52 -0.29 2.81
CA ARG A 212 -12.90 -0.81 2.64
C ARG A 212 -12.97 -2.32 2.82
N ASP A 213 -12.05 -3.04 2.19
CA ASP A 213 -12.02 -4.50 2.25
C ASP A 213 -11.71 -4.99 3.67
N ILE A 214 -10.86 -4.27 4.43
CA ILE A 214 -10.64 -4.53 5.86
C ILE A 214 -11.96 -4.46 6.62
N SER A 215 -12.78 -3.42 6.41
CA SER A 215 -14.09 -3.30 7.05
C SER A 215 -14.99 -4.51 6.75
N VAL A 216 -15.01 -4.96 5.50
CA VAL A 216 -15.79 -6.14 5.10
C VAL A 216 -15.30 -7.39 5.81
N LEU A 217 -13.98 -7.63 5.86
CA LEU A 217 -13.40 -8.81 6.50
C LEU A 217 -13.60 -8.80 8.03
N LEU A 218 -13.45 -7.65 8.68
CA LEU A 218 -13.72 -7.52 10.12
C LEU A 218 -15.16 -7.91 10.47
N ASN A 219 -16.12 -7.49 9.64
CA ASN A 219 -17.53 -7.85 9.79
C ASN A 219 -17.76 -9.33 9.50
N TYR A 220 -17.19 -9.86 8.43
CA TYR A 220 -17.36 -11.25 8.02
C TYR A 220 -16.85 -12.23 9.10
N PHE A 221 -15.67 -11.97 9.66
CA PHE A 221 -15.09 -12.78 10.73
C PHE A 221 -15.61 -12.41 12.13
N GLN A 222 -16.47 -11.39 12.27
CA GLN A 222 -17.00 -10.88 13.53
C GLN A 222 -15.91 -10.46 14.55
N ILE A 223 -14.80 -9.91 14.03
CA ILE A 223 -13.63 -9.47 14.80
C ILE A 223 -13.50 -7.95 14.90
N ASN A 224 -14.58 -7.21 14.70
CA ASN A 224 -14.58 -5.77 14.95
C ASN A 224 -14.27 -5.47 16.44
N ARG A 225 -13.52 -4.37 16.67
CA ARG A 225 -13.28 -3.87 18.02
C ARG A 225 -14.58 -3.38 18.65
N SER A 226 -14.68 -3.46 19.98
CA SER A 226 -15.80 -2.90 20.74
C SER A 226 -15.81 -1.37 20.63
N ARG A 227 -16.96 -0.78 20.27
CA ARG A 227 -17.13 0.69 20.22
C ARG A 227 -17.21 1.34 21.58
N THR A 228 -17.32 0.57 22.66
CA THR A 228 -17.35 1.07 24.02
C THR A 228 -15.96 1.37 24.57
N GLU A 229 -14.92 0.85 23.94
CA GLU A 229 -13.53 1.08 24.30
C GLU A 229 -13.06 2.39 23.67
N LYS A 230 -12.69 3.35 24.52
CA LYS A 230 -12.35 4.73 24.11
C LYS A 230 -10.85 4.96 23.94
N ASP A 231 -10.02 4.11 24.55
CA ASP A 231 -8.56 4.28 24.48
C ASP A 231 -7.99 3.53 23.27
N ILE A 232 -7.89 4.25 22.16
CA ILE A 232 -7.24 3.76 20.93
C ILE A 232 -5.79 4.22 20.95
N GLN A 233 -4.86 3.28 21.02
CA GLN A 233 -3.43 3.55 21.02
C GLN A 233 -2.78 2.92 19.79
N HIS A 234 -2.61 3.72 18.73
CA HIS A 234 -1.84 3.29 17.58
C HIS A 234 -0.36 3.20 17.93
N ARG A 235 0.30 2.14 17.48
CA ARG A 235 1.73 1.89 17.73
C ARG A 235 2.47 1.80 16.41
N PHE A 236 3.59 2.54 16.30
CA PHE A 236 4.38 2.60 15.08
C PHE A 236 5.82 2.18 15.38
N TYR A 237 6.33 1.31 14.51
CA TYR A 237 7.67 0.74 14.62
C TYR A 237 8.44 0.94 13.31
N THR A 238 9.76 1.10 13.42
CA THR A 238 10.67 1.19 12.27
C THR A 238 11.97 0.46 12.54
N THR A 239 12.60 -0.07 11.50
CA THR A 239 13.93 -0.67 11.57
C THR A 239 15.04 0.34 11.38
N ALA A 240 14.73 1.63 11.12
CA ALA A 240 15.68 2.72 10.95
C ALA A 240 15.50 3.79 12.04
N SER A 241 15.84 5.05 11.75
CA SER A 241 15.69 6.17 12.67
C SER A 241 14.23 6.48 12.98
N PRO A 242 13.77 6.37 14.25
CA PRO A 242 12.42 6.78 14.64
C PRO A 242 12.14 8.26 14.37
N ALA A 243 13.15 9.12 14.56
CA ALA A 243 13.01 10.56 14.35
C ALA A 243 12.73 10.90 12.87
N ALA A 244 13.49 10.30 11.95
CA ALA A 244 13.27 10.50 10.51
C ALA A 244 11.93 9.92 10.06
N PHE A 245 11.54 8.75 10.57
CA PHE A 245 10.24 8.15 10.29
C PHE A 245 9.10 9.05 10.78
N LYS A 246 9.21 9.56 12.02
CA LYS A 246 8.22 10.45 12.63
C LYS A 246 8.02 11.73 11.81
N GLU A 247 9.10 12.40 11.40
CA GLU A 247 9.04 13.61 10.57
C GLU A 247 8.22 13.40 9.29
N ILE A 248 8.48 12.31 8.58
CA ILE A 248 7.73 11.97 7.37
C ILE A 248 6.27 11.64 7.70
N ALA A 249 6.04 10.86 8.76
CA ALA A 249 4.70 10.47 9.17
C ALA A 249 3.84 11.66 9.56
N GLU A 250 4.37 12.61 10.33
CA GLU A 250 3.68 13.84 10.69
C GLU A 250 3.32 14.68 9.46
N SER A 251 4.28 14.80 8.51
CA SER A 251 4.04 15.51 7.25
C SER A 251 2.93 14.88 6.39
N TRP A 252 2.86 13.53 6.35
CA TRP A 252 1.93 12.81 5.47
C TRP A 252 0.58 12.54 6.11
N MET A 253 0.56 12.27 7.41
CA MET A 253 -0.65 11.92 8.16
C MET A 253 -1.32 13.13 8.82
N GLY A 254 -0.55 14.18 9.10
CA GLY A 254 -1.03 15.38 9.81
C GLY A 254 -1.32 15.13 11.29
N ILE A 255 -0.75 14.08 11.87
CA ILE A 255 -0.89 13.71 13.29
C ILE A 255 0.47 13.47 13.92
N ASP A 256 0.60 13.78 15.20
CA ASP A 256 1.74 13.40 16.02
C ASP A 256 1.68 11.90 16.34
N ILE A 257 2.77 11.18 16.12
CA ILE A 257 2.89 9.76 16.42
C ILE A 257 4.14 9.47 17.25
N GLN A 258 4.06 8.45 18.09
CA GLN A 258 5.24 7.88 18.74
C GLN A 258 5.75 6.70 17.93
N VAL A 259 7.05 6.70 17.66
CA VAL A 259 7.70 5.67 16.84
C VAL A 259 8.82 5.00 17.65
N GLU A 260 8.83 3.69 17.67
CA GLU A 260 9.84 2.88 18.34
C GLU A 260 10.77 2.23 17.31
N HIS A 261 12.06 2.16 17.64
CA HIS A 261 13.03 1.38 16.86
C HIS A 261 12.94 -0.10 17.22
N VAL A 262 13.04 -0.95 16.18
CA VAL A 262 13.13 -2.40 16.35
C VAL A 262 14.22 -3.00 15.47
N GLU A 263 14.88 -4.03 15.97
CA GLU A 263 15.77 -4.91 15.20
C GLU A 263 15.02 -6.19 14.83
N LEU A 264 15.16 -6.63 13.56
CA LEU A 264 14.49 -7.80 13.00
C LEU A 264 15.48 -8.87 12.56
#